data_a7a34b6f5d6cfee8906497aede1dead4
#
_entry.id   a7a34b6f5d6cfee8906497aede1dead4
#
_cell.length_a   1.000
_cell.length_b   1.000
_cell.length_c   1.000
_cell.angle_alpha   90.00
_cell.angle_beta   90.00
_cell.angle_gamma   90.00
#
_symmetry.space_group_name_H-M   'P 1'
#
loop_
_entity.id
_entity.type
_entity.pdbx_description
1 polymer ?
#
loop_
_entity_poly.entity_id
_entity_poly.type
_entity_poly.pdbx_seq_one_letter_code
_entity_poly.pdbx_strand_id
1 'polypeptide(L)'
;MAKVEKDPFRCTECGWTSQKWVGRCGECQAWGVVEEIAAPKKLSLVAGNVTAKATPIGDVDLSAAHARPTGVSELDRVLGGGLVPGAAILLAGEPGVGKSTLLLSVAAQSASKGISALYISGEESASQVRLRAERINAIDPQLFLASETDLGAVIAHIDSVKPQLLIIDSVQTIGSSAADGAPGGVTQVREVAGALIRICKDRDITLLLVGHVTKDGSIAGPRLLEHIVDVVLQFEGERHSRLRLIRAIKNRFGASDEVGCFERSYGVGLRWCVLCVC
;
A
#
# COMPACT_ATOMS: atom_id res chain seq x y z
N MET A 1 43.02 21.12 31.39
CA MET A 1 41.78 21.79 30.93
C MET A 1 40.63 21.23 31.75
N ALA A 2 40.02 22.05 32.60
CA ALA A 2 38.91 21.63 33.48
C ALA A 2 37.66 21.32 32.66
N LYS A 3 37.10 20.14 32.90
CA LYS A 3 35.82 19.67 32.30
C LYS A 3 34.70 20.53 32.90
N VAL A 4 34.08 21.40 32.11
CA VAL A 4 32.90 22.17 32.53
C VAL A 4 31.77 21.14 32.67
N GLU A 5 31.45 20.75 33.89
CA GLU A 5 30.24 19.99 34.19
C GLU A 5 29.03 20.89 33.88
N LYS A 6 28.26 20.51 32.88
CA LYS A 6 26.99 21.19 32.58
C LYS A 6 25.96 20.74 33.60
N ASP A 7 25.33 21.73 34.24
CA ASP A 7 24.23 21.47 35.19
C ASP A 7 23.09 20.70 34.52
N PRO A 8 22.65 19.57 35.09
CA PRO A 8 21.70 18.68 34.44
C PRO A 8 20.24 19.19 34.47
N PHE A 9 19.96 20.20 35.27
CA PHE A 9 18.60 20.74 35.41
C PHE A 9 18.51 22.18 34.94
N ARG A 10 17.41 22.56 34.28
CA ARG A 10 17.16 23.89 33.76
C ARG A 10 15.72 24.32 34.01
N CYS A 11 15.56 25.58 34.37
CA CYS A 11 14.26 26.23 34.45
C CYS A 11 13.72 26.52 33.04
N THR A 12 12.48 26.11 32.74
CA THR A 12 11.82 26.34 31.45
C THR A 12 11.40 27.80 31.23
N GLU A 13 11.21 28.56 32.34
CA GLU A 13 10.76 29.94 32.31
C GLU A 13 11.91 30.94 32.13
N CYS A 14 12.97 30.84 32.93
CA CYS A 14 14.04 31.83 32.94
C CYS A 14 15.40 31.31 32.48
N GLY A 15 15.52 30.02 32.21
CA GLY A 15 16.76 29.41 31.75
C GLY A 15 17.82 29.15 32.84
N TRP A 16 17.56 29.44 34.11
CA TRP A 16 18.45 29.15 35.21
C TRP A 16 18.78 27.66 35.29
N THR A 17 20.05 27.33 35.65
CA THR A 17 20.50 25.94 35.71
C THR A 17 20.91 25.54 37.13
N SER A 18 20.82 24.23 37.44
CA SER A 18 21.18 23.68 38.75
C SER A 18 21.76 22.28 38.62
N GLN A 19 22.65 21.90 39.56
CA GLN A 19 23.20 20.55 39.66
C GLN A 19 22.25 19.55 40.31
N LYS A 20 21.23 20.04 41.01
CA LYS A 20 20.21 19.19 41.69
C LYS A 20 18.83 19.64 41.27
N TRP A 21 17.93 18.66 41.19
CA TRP A 21 16.52 18.98 40.98
C TRP A 21 15.97 19.74 42.18
N VAL A 22 15.27 20.83 41.93
CA VAL A 22 14.61 21.66 42.93
C VAL A 22 13.19 21.92 42.48
N GLY A 23 12.23 21.83 43.39
CA GLY A 23 10.80 22.04 43.07
C GLY A 23 10.44 23.52 42.79
N ARG A 24 11.34 24.46 43.15
CA ARG A 24 11.18 25.90 42.93
C ARG A 24 12.45 26.48 42.31
N CYS A 25 12.33 27.25 41.25
CA CYS A 25 13.46 27.88 40.61
C CYS A 25 14.16 28.87 41.58
N GLY A 26 15.49 28.80 41.64
CA GLY A 26 16.29 29.69 42.46
C GLY A 26 16.28 31.16 42.00
N GLU A 27 16.04 31.42 40.73
CA GLU A 27 16.06 32.74 40.11
C GLU A 27 14.67 33.35 40.01
N CYS A 28 13.75 32.77 39.22
CA CYS A 28 12.41 33.33 38.99
C CYS A 28 11.37 32.90 40.03
N GLN A 29 11.71 32.06 40.97
CA GLN A 29 10.86 31.59 42.07
C GLN A 29 9.62 30.80 41.63
N ALA A 30 9.45 30.47 40.37
CA ALA A 30 8.35 29.66 39.83
C ALA A 30 8.45 28.21 40.33
N TRP A 31 7.29 27.58 40.59
CA TRP A 31 7.19 26.20 41.05
C TRP A 31 6.99 25.24 39.90
N GLY A 32 7.65 24.05 39.95
CA GLY A 32 7.43 22.96 38.99
C GLY A 32 7.99 23.20 37.58
N VAL A 33 8.84 24.21 37.42
CA VAL A 33 9.41 24.63 36.12
C VAL A 33 10.86 24.22 35.91
N VAL A 34 11.43 23.40 36.80
CA VAL A 34 12.80 22.90 36.67
C VAL A 34 12.79 21.46 36.17
N GLU A 35 13.28 21.30 34.94
CA GLU A 35 13.32 20.01 34.25
C GLU A 35 14.74 19.53 34.02
N GLU A 36 14.96 18.21 33.91
CA GLU A 36 16.23 17.62 33.59
C GLU A 36 16.53 17.86 32.09
N ILE A 37 17.69 18.46 31.82
CA ILE A 37 18.20 18.60 30.46
C ILE A 37 18.63 17.23 30.00
N ALA A 38 17.77 16.51 29.27
CA ALA A 38 18.13 15.26 28.65
C ALA A 38 19.38 15.48 27.79
N ALA A 39 20.50 14.86 28.18
CA ALA A 39 21.71 14.88 27.38
C ALA A 39 21.33 14.39 25.97
N PRO A 40 21.76 15.08 24.90
CA PRO A 40 21.48 14.60 23.55
C PRO A 40 22.04 13.20 23.45
N LYS A 41 21.15 12.20 23.28
CA LYS A 41 21.56 10.83 22.96
C LYS A 41 22.44 10.93 21.75
N LYS A 42 23.76 10.71 21.91
CA LYS A 42 24.65 10.52 20.77
C LYS A 42 24.10 9.30 20.05
N LEU A 43 23.42 9.52 18.93
CA LEU A 43 23.14 8.45 17.98
C LEU A 43 24.51 7.93 17.53
N SER A 44 24.98 6.85 18.15
CA SER A 44 26.07 6.07 17.60
C SER A 44 25.50 5.36 16.38
N LEU A 45 25.72 5.94 15.19
CA LEU A 45 25.46 5.27 13.92
C LEU A 45 26.43 4.06 13.86
N VAL A 46 25.95 2.92 14.34
CA VAL A 46 26.64 1.65 14.12
C VAL A 46 26.24 1.19 12.73
N ALA A 47 27.24 0.89 11.89
CA ALA A 47 26.96 0.30 10.58
C ALA A 47 26.19 -1.01 10.77
N GLY A 48 25.00 -1.09 10.16
CA GLY A 48 24.19 -2.30 10.17
C GLY A 48 24.76 -3.39 9.27
N ASN A 49 24.29 -4.62 9.45
CA ASN A 49 24.62 -5.71 8.54
C ASN A 49 24.04 -5.45 7.15
N VAL A 50 24.86 -5.61 6.13
CA VAL A 50 24.44 -5.47 4.74
C VAL A 50 23.72 -6.75 4.33
N THR A 51 22.47 -6.66 3.90
CA THR A 51 21.65 -7.80 3.45
C THR A 51 21.97 -8.21 2.00
N ALA A 52 22.44 -7.27 1.18
CA ALA A 52 22.86 -7.52 -0.18
C ALA A 52 24.08 -6.67 -0.53
N LYS A 53 25.02 -7.22 -1.30
CA LYS A 53 26.20 -6.49 -1.76
C LYS A 53 25.79 -5.44 -2.81
N ALA A 54 26.31 -4.22 -2.69
CA ALA A 54 26.16 -3.21 -3.74
C ALA A 54 26.77 -3.72 -5.06
N THR A 55 25.99 -3.63 -6.13
CA THR A 55 26.38 -4.07 -7.48
C THR A 55 26.37 -2.87 -8.42
N PRO A 56 27.31 -2.76 -9.38
CA PRO A 56 27.24 -1.73 -10.41
C PRO A 56 25.91 -1.81 -11.15
N ILE A 57 25.29 -0.67 -11.47
CA ILE A 57 23.95 -0.61 -12.05
C ILE A 57 23.85 -1.38 -13.38
N GLY A 58 24.95 -1.42 -14.16
CA GLY A 58 25.00 -2.14 -15.44
C GLY A 58 25.02 -3.67 -15.27
N ASP A 59 25.37 -4.17 -14.10
CA ASP A 59 25.44 -5.61 -13.80
C ASP A 59 24.16 -6.15 -13.13
N VAL A 60 23.16 -5.27 -12.91
CA VAL A 60 21.88 -5.66 -12.35
C VAL A 60 21.06 -6.38 -13.40
N ASP A 61 20.66 -7.64 -13.12
CA ASP A 61 19.83 -8.42 -14.02
C ASP A 61 18.41 -7.83 -14.12
N LEU A 62 18.01 -7.47 -15.33
CA LEU A 62 16.68 -6.95 -15.66
C LEU A 62 15.70 -8.02 -16.13
N SER A 63 16.12 -9.27 -16.28
CA SER A 63 15.29 -10.34 -16.84
C SER A 63 14.00 -10.58 -16.06
N ALA A 64 14.07 -10.44 -14.74
CA ALA A 64 12.91 -10.58 -13.85
C ALA A 64 12.05 -9.31 -13.73
N ALA A 65 12.53 -8.14 -14.19
CA ALA A 65 11.88 -6.84 -14.00
C ALA A 65 10.93 -6.45 -15.15
N HIS A 66 10.78 -7.30 -16.17
CA HIS A 66 9.90 -7.00 -17.29
C HIS A 66 8.43 -7.02 -16.92
N ALA A 67 7.68 -6.00 -17.37
CA ALA A 67 6.24 -5.92 -17.18
C ALA A 67 5.53 -7.13 -17.82
N ARG A 68 4.58 -7.72 -17.10
CA ARG A 68 3.75 -8.83 -17.55
C ARG A 68 2.36 -8.30 -17.88
N PRO A 69 1.88 -8.44 -19.14
CA PRO A 69 0.56 -7.94 -19.50
C PRO A 69 -0.55 -8.58 -18.64
N THR A 70 -1.43 -7.75 -18.11
CA THR A 70 -2.60 -8.18 -17.31
C THR A 70 -3.61 -8.96 -18.15
N GLY A 71 -3.57 -8.77 -19.47
CA GLY A 71 -4.59 -9.22 -20.41
C GLY A 71 -5.75 -8.25 -20.59
N VAL A 72 -5.66 -7.10 -19.94
CA VAL A 72 -6.61 -5.99 -19.98
C VAL A 72 -5.90 -4.82 -20.67
N SER A 73 -6.06 -4.68 -21.98
CA SER A 73 -5.26 -3.76 -22.82
C SER A 73 -5.26 -2.31 -22.31
N GLU A 74 -6.42 -1.81 -21.88
CA GLU A 74 -6.53 -0.46 -21.34
C GLU A 74 -5.80 -0.29 -20.01
N LEU A 75 -5.79 -1.33 -19.17
CA LEU A 75 -5.02 -1.32 -17.92
C LEU A 75 -3.52 -1.45 -18.21
N ASP A 76 -3.14 -2.32 -19.15
CA ASP A 76 -1.74 -2.49 -19.56
C ASP A 76 -1.16 -1.19 -20.11
N ARG A 77 -1.95 -0.43 -20.89
CA ARG A 77 -1.55 0.88 -21.39
C ARG A 77 -1.27 1.88 -20.26
N VAL A 78 -2.20 1.97 -19.28
CA VAL A 78 -2.06 2.87 -18.13
C VAL A 78 -0.90 2.45 -17.22
N LEU A 79 -0.62 1.15 -17.13
CA LEU A 79 0.51 0.63 -16.34
C LEU A 79 1.87 0.76 -17.04
N GLY A 80 1.89 1.11 -18.34
CA GLY A 80 3.13 1.17 -19.11
C GLY A 80 3.60 -0.21 -19.61
N GLY A 81 2.64 -1.14 -19.86
CA GLY A 81 2.90 -2.46 -20.42
C GLY A 81 2.44 -3.63 -19.56
N GLY A 82 2.00 -3.40 -18.32
CA GLY A 82 1.48 -4.44 -17.45
C GLY A 82 2.03 -4.40 -16.02
N LEU A 83 1.99 -5.54 -15.36
CA LEU A 83 2.41 -5.72 -13.97
C LEU A 83 3.91 -5.99 -13.88
N VAL A 84 4.63 -5.16 -13.13
CA VAL A 84 6.06 -5.38 -12.84
C VAL A 84 6.20 -6.25 -11.58
N PRO A 85 7.02 -7.32 -11.60
CA PRO A 85 7.29 -8.11 -10.40
C PRO A 85 7.81 -7.26 -9.23
N GLY A 86 7.34 -7.54 -8.02
CA GLY A 86 7.70 -6.75 -6.83
C GLY A 86 7.07 -5.35 -6.76
N ALA A 87 6.32 -4.92 -7.77
CA ALA A 87 5.65 -3.62 -7.75
C ALA A 87 4.45 -3.61 -6.80
N ALA A 88 4.28 -2.50 -6.08
CA ALA A 88 3.10 -2.22 -5.28
C ALA A 88 2.22 -1.18 -5.98
N ILE A 89 0.99 -1.56 -6.30
CA ILE A 89 0.02 -0.77 -7.06
C ILE A 89 -1.21 -0.54 -6.19
N LEU A 90 -1.60 0.72 -6.01
CA LEU A 90 -2.83 1.10 -5.34
C LEU A 90 -3.91 1.43 -6.38
N LEU A 91 -5.03 0.73 -6.34
CA LEU A 91 -6.23 1.07 -7.10
C LEU A 91 -7.23 1.76 -6.17
N ALA A 92 -7.35 3.06 -6.30
CA ALA A 92 -8.24 3.90 -5.51
C ALA A 92 -9.48 4.28 -6.29
N GLY A 93 -10.60 4.51 -5.60
CA GLY A 93 -11.84 4.97 -6.23
C GLY A 93 -13.05 4.79 -5.33
N GLU A 94 -14.19 5.39 -5.73
CA GLU A 94 -15.44 5.29 -4.96
C GLU A 94 -15.94 3.84 -4.85
N PRO A 95 -16.67 3.51 -3.77
CA PRO A 95 -17.38 2.23 -3.68
C PRO A 95 -18.34 2.03 -4.85
N GLY A 96 -18.39 0.80 -5.38
CA GLY A 96 -19.30 0.42 -6.47
C GLY A 96 -18.84 0.83 -7.88
N VAL A 97 -17.69 1.49 -8.05
CA VAL A 97 -17.17 1.86 -9.39
C VAL A 97 -16.73 0.66 -10.23
N GLY A 98 -16.40 -0.48 -9.59
CA GLY A 98 -16.03 -1.72 -10.27
C GLY A 98 -14.61 -2.23 -9.99
N LYS A 99 -13.92 -1.68 -8.99
CA LYS A 99 -12.53 -2.07 -8.63
C LYS A 99 -12.36 -3.58 -8.45
N SER A 100 -13.15 -4.18 -7.56
CA SER A 100 -13.09 -5.60 -7.25
C SER A 100 -13.36 -6.49 -8.47
N THR A 101 -14.29 -6.07 -9.35
CA THR A 101 -14.60 -6.80 -10.58
C THR A 101 -13.42 -6.76 -11.57
N LEU A 102 -12.79 -5.59 -11.72
CA LEU A 102 -11.62 -5.43 -12.58
C LEU A 102 -10.46 -6.29 -12.07
N LEU A 103 -10.15 -6.21 -10.78
CA LEU A 103 -9.02 -6.94 -10.20
C LEU A 103 -9.24 -8.45 -10.22
N LEU A 104 -10.48 -8.91 -10.04
CA LEU A 104 -10.81 -10.33 -10.19
C LEU A 104 -10.62 -10.80 -11.64
N SER A 105 -10.96 -9.98 -12.64
CA SER A 105 -10.68 -10.27 -14.05
C SER A 105 -9.18 -10.31 -14.33
N VAL A 106 -8.40 -9.38 -13.79
CA VAL A 106 -6.93 -9.35 -13.90
C VAL A 106 -6.32 -10.60 -13.28
N ALA A 107 -6.80 -10.98 -12.08
CA ALA A 107 -6.32 -12.19 -11.40
C ALA A 107 -6.55 -13.46 -12.23
N ALA A 108 -7.78 -13.62 -12.77
CA ALA A 108 -8.11 -14.77 -13.60
C ALA A 108 -7.33 -14.82 -14.93
N GLN A 109 -7.16 -13.66 -15.58
CA GLN A 109 -6.36 -13.59 -16.81
C GLN A 109 -4.87 -13.84 -16.57
N SER A 110 -4.34 -13.41 -15.42
CA SER A 110 -2.99 -13.75 -15.01
C SER A 110 -2.86 -15.25 -14.74
N ALA A 111 -3.82 -15.81 -14.00
CA ALA A 111 -3.87 -17.24 -13.68
C ALA A 111 -3.93 -18.11 -14.95
N SER A 112 -4.74 -17.76 -15.93
CA SER A 112 -4.84 -18.49 -17.22
C SER A 112 -3.53 -18.49 -18.04
N LYS A 113 -2.61 -17.58 -17.71
CA LYS A 113 -1.24 -17.54 -18.27
C LYS A 113 -0.21 -18.28 -17.41
N GLY A 114 -0.67 -19.02 -16.38
CA GLY A 114 0.18 -19.79 -15.47
C GLY A 114 0.79 -18.98 -14.32
N ILE A 115 0.33 -17.75 -14.07
CA ILE A 115 0.75 -16.90 -12.96
C ILE A 115 -0.11 -17.23 -11.75
N SER A 116 0.49 -17.78 -10.69
CA SER A 116 -0.23 -18.03 -9.42
C SER A 116 -0.71 -16.71 -8.82
N ALA A 117 -2.03 -16.55 -8.68
CA ALA A 117 -2.68 -15.38 -8.15
C ALA A 117 -3.42 -15.70 -6.84
N LEU A 118 -3.23 -14.86 -5.81
CA LEU A 118 -3.94 -14.95 -4.55
C LEU A 118 -4.81 -13.69 -4.36
N TYR A 119 -6.12 -13.90 -4.24
CA TYR A 119 -7.09 -12.85 -3.96
C TYR A 119 -7.54 -12.94 -2.50
N ILE A 120 -7.25 -11.92 -1.71
CA ILE A 120 -7.70 -11.78 -0.32
C ILE A 120 -8.85 -10.78 -0.28
N SER A 121 -10.00 -11.23 0.20
CA SER A 121 -11.15 -10.36 0.46
C SER A 121 -11.29 -10.13 1.96
N GLY A 122 -11.30 -8.88 2.39
CA GLY A 122 -11.61 -8.50 3.77
C GLY A 122 -13.06 -8.00 3.95
N GLU A 123 -13.81 -7.84 2.86
CA GLU A 123 -15.18 -7.30 2.91
C GLU A 123 -16.25 -8.35 2.59
N GLU A 124 -15.94 -9.25 1.67
CA GLU A 124 -16.88 -10.25 1.19
C GLU A 124 -16.43 -11.67 1.56
N SER A 125 -17.41 -12.53 1.81
CA SER A 125 -17.15 -13.95 2.01
C SER A 125 -16.63 -14.61 0.72
N ALA A 126 -15.91 -15.72 0.87
CA ALA A 126 -15.40 -16.47 -0.27
C ALA A 126 -16.51 -16.89 -1.25
N SER A 127 -17.71 -17.24 -0.77
CA SER A 127 -18.84 -17.59 -1.60
C SER A 127 -19.37 -16.40 -2.43
N GLN A 128 -19.39 -15.18 -1.88
CA GLN A 128 -19.81 -13.99 -2.60
C GLN A 128 -18.82 -13.62 -3.71
N VAL A 129 -17.49 -13.69 -3.40
CA VAL A 129 -16.46 -13.46 -4.42
C VAL A 129 -16.53 -14.55 -5.50
N ARG A 130 -16.78 -15.82 -5.14
CA ARG A 130 -16.93 -16.94 -6.08
C ARG A 130 -18.11 -16.71 -7.03
N LEU A 131 -19.27 -16.29 -6.54
CA LEU A 131 -20.43 -15.97 -7.37
C LEU A 131 -20.13 -14.84 -8.37
N ARG A 132 -19.36 -13.83 -7.93
CA ARG A 132 -18.90 -12.76 -8.82
C ARG A 132 -17.96 -13.32 -9.89
N ALA A 133 -17.00 -14.17 -9.50
CA ALA A 133 -16.05 -14.80 -10.41
C ALA A 133 -16.75 -15.61 -11.50
N GLU A 134 -17.77 -16.40 -11.14
CA GLU A 134 -18.57 -17.16 -12.11
C GLU A 134 -19.28 -16.25 -13.12
N ARG A 135 -19.88 -15.17 -12.64
CA ARG A 135 -20.61 -14.20 -13.50
C ARG A 135 -19.72 -13.55 -14.57
N ILE A 136 -18.43 -13.38 -14.29
CA ILE A 136 -17.47 -12.75 -15.21
C ILE A 136 -16.50 -13.75 -15.86
N ASN A 137 -16.76 -15.08 -15.71
CA ASN A 137 -15.89 -16.17 -16.18
C ASN A 137 -14.45 -16.07 -15.66
N ALA A 138 -14.27 -15.62 -14.41
CA ALA A 138 -12.98 -15.45 -13.74
C ALA A 138 -12.67 -16.67 -12.85
N ILE A 139 -12.73 -17.86 -13.41
CA ILE A 139 -12.48 -19.13 -12.70
C ILE A 139 -11.24 -19.78 -13.32
N ASP A 140 -10.21 -19.98 -12.50
CA ASP A 140 -8.98 -20.62 -12.94
C ASP A 140 -8.35 -21.42 -11.77
N PRO A 141 -7.72 -22.59 -12.02
CA PRO A 141 -7.06 -23.39 -10.98
C PRO A 141 -5.87 -22.67 -10.29
N GLN A 142 -5.24 -21.71 -10.95
CA GLN A 142 -4.14 -20.91 -10.39
C GLN A 142 -4.61 -19.64 -9.67
N LEU A 143 -5.94 -19.40 -9.60
CA LEU A 143 -6.52 -18.32 -8.84
C LEU A 143 -7.01 -18.82 -7.48
N PHE A 144 -6.28 -18.48 -6.43
CA PHE A 144 -6.58 -18.81 -5.05
C PHE A 144 -7.37 -17.67 -4.40
N LEU A 145 -8.31 -18.01 -3.54
CA LEU A 145 -9.18 -17.08 -2.83
C LEU A 145 -9.17 -17.37 -1.33
N ALA A 146 -8.99 -16.33 -0.52
CA ALA A 146 -9.23 -16.40 0.92
C ALA A 146 -10.03 -15.18 1.39
N SER A 147 -10.81 -15.36 2.47
CA SER A 147 -11.53 -14.28 3.14
C SER A 147 -10.89 -14.07 4.51
N GLU A 148 -10.11 -12.99 4.67
CA GLU A 148 -9.31 -12.72 5.85
C GLU A 148 -9.30 -11.24 6.20
N THR A 149 -9.22 -10.96 7.51
CA THR A 149 -9.13 -9.61 8.05
C THR A 149 -7.92 -9.41 8.97
N ASP A 150 -7.13 -10.45 9.20
CA ASP A 150 -5.92 -10.40 10.02
C ASP A 150 -4.67 -10.49 9.15
N LEU A 151 -3.72 -9.57 9.34
CA LEU A 151 -2.47 -9.52 8.57
C LEU A 151 -1.63 -10.81 8.74
N GLY A 152 -1.62 -11.40 9.94
CA GLY A 152 -0.87 -12.64 10.19
C GLY A 152 -1.43 -13.80 9.36
N ALA A 153 -2.76 -13.93 9.27
CA ALA A 153 -3.42 -14.91 8.42
C ALA A 153 -3.14 -14.67 6.94
N VAL A 154 -3.17 -13.41 6.48
CA VAL A 154 -2.78 -13.05 5.11
C VAL A 154 -1.36 -13.50 4.79
N ILE A 155 -0.41 -13.26 5.70
CA ILE A 155 1.00 -13.69 5.52
C ILE A 155 1.10 -15.22 5.45
N ALA A 156 0.36 -15.96 6.29
CA ALA A 156 0.34 -17.40 6.24
C ALA A 156 -0.19 -17.95 4.90
N HIS A 157 -1.19 -17.32 4.31
CA HIS A 157 -1.66 -17.63 2.95
C HIS A 157 -0.60 -17.34 1.88
N ILE A 158 0.13 -16.21 1.98
CA ILE A 158 1.24 -15.89 1.07
C ILE A 158 2.33 -16.98 1.16
N ASP A 159 2.67 -17.43 2.37
CA ASP A 159 3.70 -18.47 2.59
C ASP A 159 3.28 -19.82 2.02
N SER A 160 2.00 -20.16 2.14
CA SER A 160 1.43 -21.41 1.66
C SER A 160 1.29 -21.47 0.14
N VAL A 161 0.71 -20.41 -0.46
CA VAL A 161 0.39 -20.33 -1.89
C VAL A 161 1.60 -19.95 -2.73
N LYS A 162 2.50 -19.12 -2.19
CA LYS A 162 3.65 -18.51 -2.88
C LYS A 162 3.22 -17.82 -4.19
N PRO A 163 2.27 -16.89 -4.14
CA PRO A 163 1.70 -16.27 -5.33
C PRO A 163 2.73 -15.37 -6.02
N GLN A 164 2.57 -15.18 -7.33
CA GLN A 164 3.28 -14.17 -8.11
C GLN A 164 2.48 -12.86 -8.21
N LEU A 165 1.16 -12.94 -7.98
CA LEU A 165 0.23 -11.81 -7.93
C LEU A 165 -0.60 -11.90 -6.65
N LEU A 166 -0.54 -10.86 -5.81
CA LEU A 166 -1.35 -10.73 -4.61
C LEU A 166 -2.32 -9.56 -4.76
N ILE A 167 -3.60 -9.81 -4.49
CA ILE A 167 -4.65 -8.79 -4.49
C ILE A 167 -5.26 -8.71 -3.10
N ILE A 168 -5.34 -7.51 -2.53
CA ILE A 168 -5.98 -7.23 -1.23
C ILE A 168 -7.19 -6.30 -1.45
N ASP A 169 -8.37 -6.81 -1.18
CA ASP A 169 -9.64 -6.10 -1.37
C ASP A 169 -10.50 -6.11 -0.09
N SER A 170 -10.40 -5.07 0.75
CA SER A 170 -9.58 -3.85 0.67
C SER A 170 -8.53 -3.79 1.78
N VAL A 171 -7.54 -2.91 1.62
CA VAL A 171 -6.50 -2.71 2.65
C VAL A 171 -7.07 -2.14 3.96
N GLN A 172 -8.20 -1.44 3.91
CA GLN A 172 -8.86 -0.86 5.08
C GLN A 172 -9.48 -1.90 6.01
N THR A 173 -9.79 -3.09 5.52
CA THR A 173 -10.45 -4.15 6.30
C THR A 173 -9.46 -5.08 6.98
N ILE A 174 -8.19 -5.02 6.59
CA ILE A 174 -7.14 -5.82 7.22
C ILE A 174 -6.61 -5.10 8.46
N GLY A 175 -6.55 -5.82 9.58
CA GLY A 175 -5.98 -5.36 10.83
C GLY A 175 -4.64 -6.03 11.13
N SER A 176 -3.82 -5.35 11.94
CA SER A 176 -2.57 -5.86 12.48
C SER A 176 -2.57 -5.73 13.99
N SER A 177 -2.24 -6.80 14.70
CA SER A 177 -2.05 -6.76 16.16
C SER A 177 -0.80 -5.98 16.58
N ALA A 178 0.09 -5.66 15.65
CA ALA A 178 1.30 -4.88 15.90
C ALA A 178 1.07 -3.37 15.88
N ALA A 179 -0.12 -2.91 15.45
CA ALA A 179 -0.45 -1.49 15.37
C ALA A 179 -1.67 -1.15 16.23
N ASP A 180 -1.62 0.00 16.88
CA ASP A 180 -2.74 0.51 17.69
C ASP A 180 -3.91 0.98 16.80
N GLY A 181 -5.12 0.94 17.36
CA GLY A 181 -6.34 1.44 16.75
C GLY A 181 -7.16 0.37 16.03
N ALA A 182 -8.35 0.76 15.57
CA ALA A 182 -9.25 -0.13 14.85
C ALA A 182 -8.81 -0.32 13.39
N PRO A 183 -9.11 -1.47 12.75
CA PRO A 183 -8.94 -1.66 11.31
C PRO A 183 -9.55 -0.49 10.51
N GLY A 184 -8.90 -0.09 9.43
CA GLY A 184 -9.31 1.07 8.64
C GLY A 184 -8.79 2.42 9.14
N GLY A 185 -8.29 2.50 10.38
CA GLY A 185 -7.62 3.71 10.90
C GLY A 185 -6.29 3.96 10.18
N VAL A 186 -5.85 5.24 10.16
CA VAL A 186 -4.64 5.69 9.44
C VAL A 186 -3.40 4.86 9.81
N THR A 187 -3.17 4.64 11.11
CA THR A 187 -2.02 3.87 11.62
C THR A 187 -2.08 2.42 11.15
N GLN A 188 -3.24 1.77 11.27
CA GLN A 188 -3.46 0.39 10.84
C GLN A 188 -3.25 0.22 9.34
N VAL A 189 -3.87 1.05 8.51
CA VAL A 189 -3.75 0.99 7.05
C VAL A 189 -2.30 1.17 6.60
N ARG A 190 -1.56 2.10 7.23
CA ARG A 190 -0.16 2.34 6.92
C ARG A 190 0.74 1.17 7.30
N GLU A 191 0.51 0.59 8.49
CA GLU A 191 1.28 -0.58 8.98
C GLU A 191 1.03 -1.79 8.09
N VAL A 192 -0.24 -2.13 7.84
CA VAL A 192 -0.63 -3.26 6.99
C VAL A 192 -0.06 -3.12 5.57
N ALA A 193 -0.26 -1.95 4.93
CA ALA A 193 0.29 -1.71 3.60
C ALA A 193 1.81 -1.77 3.59
N GLY A 194 2.48 -1.18 4.58
CA GLY A 194 3.95 -1.20 4.70
C GLY A 194 4.51 -2.62 4.85
N ALA A 195 3.87 -3.45 5.67
CA ALA A 195 4.27 -4.86 5.85
C ALA A 195 4.08 -5.67 4.56
N LEU A 196 2.91 -5.56 3.91
CA LEU A 196 2.62 -6.26 2.66
C LEU A 196 3.56 -5.83 1.53
N ILE A 197 3.82 -4.52 1.38
CA ILE A 197 4.75 -4.01 0.36
C ILE A 197 6.16 -4.57 0.57
N ARG A 198 6.65 -4.62 1.81
CA ARG A 198 7.97 -5.18 2.12
C ARG A 198 8.05 -6.64 1.74
N ILE A 199 7.10 -7.46 2.20
CA ILE A 199 7.06 -8.90 1.90
C ILE A 199 6.99 -9.14 0.38
N CYS A 200 6.17 -8.37 -0.33
CA CYS A 200 6.00 -8.53 -1.77
C CYS A 200 7.25 -8.12 -2.55
N LYS A 201 7.95 -7.06 -2.14
CA LYS A 201 9.23 -6.64 -2.74
C LYS A 201 10.34 -7.65 -2.50
N ASP A 202 10.42 -8.21 -1.29
CA ASP A 202 11.43 -9.22 -0.94
C ASP A 202 11.25 -10.55 -1.69
N ARG A 203 10.05 -10.80 -2.21
CA ARG A 203 9.67 -12.07 -2.87
C ARG A 203 9.28 -11.92 -4.34
N ASP A 204 9.50 -10.75 -4.95
CA ASP A 204 9.10 -10.43 -6.33
C ASP A 204 7.61 -10.66 -6.63
N ILE A 205 6.75 -10.49 -5.62
CA ILE A 205 5.29 -10.60 -5.75
C ILE A 205 4.73 -9.25 -6.19
N THR A 206 3.99 -9.21 -7.29
CA THR A 206 3.23 -8.00 -7.64
C THR A 206 2.05 -7.83 -6.69
N LEU A 207 1.93 -6.67 -6.05
CA LEU A 207 0.88 -6.36 -5.08
C LEU A 207 -0.12 -5.36 -5.65
N LEU A 208 -1.39 -5.73 -5.69
CA LEU A 208 -2.53 -4.85 -6.00
C LEU A 208 -3.33 -4.59 -4.72
N LEU A 209 -3.33 -3.36 -4.25
CA LEU A 209 -4.09 -2.90 -3.09
C LEU A 209 -5.35 -2.15 -3.56
N VAL A 210 -6.52 -2.55 -3.06
CA VAL A 210 -7.74 -1.75 -3.22
C VAL A 210 -7.83 -0.75 -2.07
N GLY A 211 -8.05 0.52 -2.43
CA GLY A 211 -8.31 1.61 -1.50
C GLY A 211 -9.64 2.29 -1.79
N HIS A 212 -10.41 2.60 -0.74
CA HIS A 212 -11.63 3.39 -0.86
C HIS A 212 -11.33 4.87 -0.64
N VAL A 213 -11.86 5.73 -1.51
CA VAL A 213 -11.84 7.18 -1.36
C VAL A 213 -13.17 7.58 -0.73
N THR A 214 -13.14 8.32 0.37
CA THR A 214 -14.34 8.95 0.91
C THR A 214 -14.69 10.20 0.09
N LYS A 215 -15.98 10.55 0.02
CA LYS A 215 -16.48 11.70 -0.75
C LYS A 215 -15.83 13.03 -0.38
N ASP A 216 -15.32 13.14 0.85
CA ASP A 216 -14.71 14.36 1.37
C ASP A 216 -13.20 14.42 1.15
N GLY A 217 -12.59 13.43 0.50
CA GLY A 217 -11.16 13.37 0.22
C GLY A 217 -10.26 13.30 1.46
N SER A 218 -10.82 13.15 2.66
CA SER A 218 -10.15 13.44 3.92
C SER A 218 -9.70 12.22 4.74
N ILE A 219 -10.06 10.98 4.40
CA ILE A 219 -9.72 9.83 5.27
C ILE A 219 -8.84 8.82 4.56
N ALA A 220 -7.76 8.46 5.25
CA ALA A 220 -6.92 7.23 5.14
C ALA A 220 -6.95 6.50 3.77
N GLY A 221 -7.05 7.27 2.71
CA GLY A 221 -7.18 6.80 1.35
C GLY A 221 -5.87 6.94 0.58
N PRO A 222 -5.90 7.19 -0.71
CA PRO A 222 -4.77 7.18 -1.63
C PRO A 222 -3.59 8.03 -1.17
N ARG A 223 -3.84 9.23 -0.60
CA ARG A 223 -2.79 10.16 -0.15
C ARG A 223 -1.87 9.59 0.93
N LEU A 224 -2.40 8.73 1.82
CA LEU A 224 -1.60 8.11 2.86
C LEU A 224 -0.61 7.08 2.31
N LEU A 225 -1.03 6.34 1.27
CA LEU A 225 -0.27 5.24 0.69
C LEU A 225 0.53 5.65 -0.55
N GLU A 226 0.23 6.81 -1.18
CA GLU A 226 0.87 7.22 -2.44
C GLU A 226 2.39 7.32 -2.36
N HIS A 227 2.93 7.63 -1.18
CA HIS A 227 4.37 7.76 -1.00
C HIS A 227 5.08 6.40 -0.88
N ILE A 228 4.38 5.36 -0.42
CA ILE A 228 4.95 4.03 -0.18
C ILE A 228 4.72 3.04 -1.31
N VAL A 229 3.71 3.27 -2.18
CA VAL A 229 3.46 2.45 -3.38
C VAL A 229 4.22 2.97 -4.60
N ASP A 230 4.39 2.12 -5.59
CA ASP A 230 5.09 2.46 -6.84
C ASP A 230 4.15 3.07 -7.88
N VAL A 231 2.90 2.62 -7.93
CA VAL A 231 1.86 3.10 -8.84
C VAL A 231 0.59 3.43 -8.06
N VAL A 232 -0.04 4.55 -8.40
CA VAL A 232 -1.36 4.94 -7.91
C VAL A 232 -2.29 5.11 -9.09
N LEU A 233 -3.32 4.29 -9.15
CA LEU A 233 -4.39 4.35 -10.13
C LEU A 233 -5.66 4.88 -9.47
N GLN A 234 -6.30 5.84 -10.10
CA GLN A 234 -7.61 6.34 -9.70
C GLN A 234 -8.67 5.81 -10.64
N PHE A 235 -9.65 5.09 -10.08
CA PHE A 235 -10.79 4.55 -10.83
C PHE A 235 -12.00 5.43 -10.59
N GLU A 236 -12.46 6.06 -11.66
CA GLU A 236 -13.54 7.05 -11.68
C GLU A 236 -14.73 6.56 -12.51
N GLY A 237 -15.90 7.08 -12.20
CA GLY A 237 -17.09 6.82 -13.00
C GLY A 237 -18.33 7.43 -12.39
N GLU A 238 -19.13 8.10 -13.20
CA GLU A 238 -20.41 8.65 -12.79
C GLU A 238 -21.47 7.54 -12.62
N ARG A 239 -22.35 7.72 -11.63
CA ARG A 239 -23.41 6.72 -11.31
C ARG A 239 -24.33 6.43 -12.48
N HIS A 240 -24.61 7.43 -13.31
CA HIS A 240 -25.55 7.35 -14.44
C HIS A 240 -24.84 7.07 -15.78
N SER A 241 -23.52 7.13 -15.83
CA SER A 241 -22.73 6.78 -17.00
C SER A 241 -22.30 5.31 -16.96
N ARG A 242 -22.23 4.67 -18.12
CA ARG A 242 -21.60 3.36 -18.28
C ARG A 242 -20.08 3.45 -18.36
N LEU A 243 -19.56 4.63 -18.66
CA LEU A 243 -18.12 4.88 -18.81
C LEU A 243 -17.44 4.84 -17.45
N ARG A 244 -16.28 4.19 -17.42
CA ARG A 244 -15.36 4.13 -16.30
C ARG A 244 -13.97 4.47 -16.78
N LEU A 245 -13.26 5.29 -16.02
CA LEU A 245 -11.93 5.77 -16.36
C LEU A 245 -10.94 5.32 -15.31
N ILE A 246 -9.77 4.87 -15.74
CA ILE A 246 -8.63 4.65 -14.86
C ILE A 246 -7.53 5.64 -15.25
N ARG A 247 -7.08 6.43 -14.29
CA ARG A 247 -5.96 7.37 -14.46
C ARG A 247 -4.78 6.94 -13.63
N ALA A 248 -3.58 7.02 -14.18
CA ALA A 248 -2.36 6.93 -13.42
C ALA A 248 -2.08 8.29 -12.75
N ILE A 249 -2.23 8.36 -11.44
CA ILE A 249 -1.85 9.55 -10.64
C ILE A 249 -0.35 9.56 -10.36
N LYS A 250 0.22 8.36 -10.24
CA LYS A 250 1.65 8.12 -10.07
C LYS A 250 2.00 6.81 -10.76
N ASN A 251 3.06 6.82 -11.54
CA ASN A 251 3.59 5.60 -12.14
C ASN A 251 5.11 5.68 -12.22
N ARG A 252 5.82 4.78 -11.52
CA ARG A 252 7.29 4.70 -11.56
C ARG A 252 7.81 3.91 -12.77
N PHE A 253 6.93 3.19 -13.47
CA PHE A 253 7.29 2.27 -14.55
C PHE A 253 6.82 2.75 -15.94
N GLY A 254 6.08 3.85 -15.99
CA GLY A 254 5.51 4.39 -17.23
C GLY A 254 5.03 5.82 -17.10
N ALA A 255 4.32 6.30 -18.11
CA ALA A 255 3.71 7.62 -18.12
C ALA A 255 2.62 7.75 -17.05
N SER A 256 2.43 8.96 -16.53
CA SER A 256 1.39 9.27 -15.52
C SER A 256 0.19 10.06 -16.08
N ASP A 257 0.17 10.31 -17.39
CA ASP A 257 -0.89 11.04 -18.12
C ASP A 257 -1.84 10.11 -18.90
N GLU A 258 -1.60 8.80 -18.88
CA GLU A 258 -2.42 7.80 -19.54
C GLU A 258 -3.78 7.58 -18.83
N VAL A 259 -4.83 7.45 -19.64
CA VAL A 259 -6.20 7.22 -19.19
C VAL A 259 -6.79 6.00 -19.87
N GLY A 260 -7.06 4.94 -19.11
CA GLY A 260 -7.78 3.76 -19.59
C GLY A 260 -9.29 3.94 -19.54
N CYS A 261 -9.98 3.53 -20.61
CA CYS A 261 -11.42 3.65 -20.74
C CYS A 261 -12.12 2.28 -20.71
N PHE A 262 -13.17 2.18 -19.89
CA PHE A 262 -13.92 0.95 -19.71
C PHE A 262 -15.42 1.22 -19.82
N GLU A 263 -16.17 0.28 -20.35
CA GLU A 263 -17.62 0.31 -20.35
C GLU A 263 -18.18 -0.73 -19.39
N ARG A 264 -19.12 -0.32 -18.54
CA ARG A 264 -19.89 -1.23 -17.69
C ARG A 264 -20.97 -1.92 -18.49
N SER A 265 -20.83 -3.22 -18.73
CA SER A 265 -21.84 -4.05 -19.37
C SER A 265 -22.73 -4.75 -18.34
N TYR A 266 -24.07 -4.72 -18.55
CA TYR A 266 -25.00 -5.46 -17.71
C TYR A 266 -24.80 -6.97 -17.90
N GLY A 267 -24.54 -7.68 -16.81
CA GLY A 267 -24.47 -9.15 -16.79
C GLY A 267 -23.09 -9.76 -17.04
N VAL A 268 -22.10 -9.03 -17.59
CA VAL A 268 -20.80 -9.59 -18.00
C VAL A 268 -19.60 -8.90 -17.34
N GLY A 269 -19.83 -7.89 -16.49
CA GLY A 269 -18.75 -7.14 -15.85
C GLY A 269 -18.30 -5.91 -16.66
N LEU A 270 -17.02 -5.57 -16.57
CA LEU A 270 -16.41 -4.46 -17.31
C LEU A 270 -15.93 -4.97 -18.67
N ARG A 271 -16.34 -4.31 -19.75
CA ARG A 271 -15.76 -4.47 -21.07
C ARG A 271 -14.89 -3.29 -21.40
N TRP A 272 -13.85 -3.53 -22.20
CA TRP A 272 -12.96 -2.50 -22.69
C TRP A 272 -13.69 -1.64 -23.74
N CYS A 273 -13.56 -0.33 -23.65
CA CYS A 273 -14.07 0.56 -24.69
C CYS A 273 -12.99 0.69 -25.78
N VAL A 274 -13.19 0.05 -26.92
CA VAL A 274 -12.27 0.13 -28.07
C VAL A 274 -12.33 1.51 -28.78
N LEU A 275 -13.23 2.41 -28.35
CA LEU A 275 -13.59 3.65 -29.06
C LEU A 275 -13.02 4.94 -28.47
N CYS A 276 -12.20 4.90 -27.42
CA CYS A 276 -11.53 6.10 -26.94
C CYS A 276 -10.12 6.21 -27.52
N VAL A 277 -10.02 6.43 -28.82
CA VAL A 277 -8.88 7.11 -29.42
C VAL A 277 -9.29 8.58 -29.52
N CYS A 278 -8.89 9.37 -28.54
CA CYS A 278 -8.88 10.83 -28.62
C CYS A 278 -7.45 11.30 -28.74
#